data_1c3ba446e19e796d15a93d2cdb2820ed
#
_entry.id   1c3ba446e19e796d15a93d2cdb2820ed
#
_cell.length_a   1.000
_cell.length_b   1.000
_cell.length_c   1.000
_cell.angle_alpha   90.00
_cell.angle_beta   90.00
_cell.angle_gamma   90.00
#
_symmetry.space_group_name_H-M   'P 1'
#
loop_
_entity.id
_entity.type
_entity.pdbx_description
1 polymer ?
#
loop_
_entity_poly.entity_id
_entity_poly.type
_entity_poly.pdbx_seq_one_letter_code
_entity_poly.pdbx_strand_id
1 'polypeptide(L)'
;MSINNINQKALNFFKKNGFPHQKNEYWKHTNLKKFQSLKFSKSNSFDYPKGDIDNFYSLDIPTITIVNGKIISSPKFKGIDLLSNKLKICSNIFNDSLYVDNSEAINNPFLVLNTAYFSDGIYLKMNQSFDNVLIRIVSNNSSKKLESSYSRIYIDVEKNSHSKFFLHHIDINKDKNYYKNNLLSINANQN
;
A
#
# COMPACT_ATOMS: atom_id res chain seq x y z
N MET A 1 -3.75 13.25 -14.75
CA MET A 1 -3.40 11.83 -14.56
C MET A 1 -4.45 11.22 -13.67
N SER A 2 -4.87 9.97 -13.89
CA SER A 2 -5.82 9.25 -13.01
C SER A 2 -5.18 7.95 -12.50
N ILE A 3 -5.68 7.43 -11.37
CA ILE A 3 -5.22 6.13 -10.85
C ILE A 3 -5.37 5.04 -11.90
N ASN A 4 -6.50 5.00 -12.61
CA ASN A 4 -6.74 4.01 -13.66
C ASN A 4 -5.67 4.01 -14.77
N ASN A 5 -5.21 5.19 -15.18
CA ASN A 5 -4.15 5.28 -16.17
C ASN A 5 -2.81 4.75 -15.65
N ILE A 6 -2.52 5.01 -14.37
CA ILE A 6 -1.34 4.50 -13.69
C ILE A 6 -1.41 2.98 -13.58
N ASN A 7 -2.54 2.45 -13.11
CA ASN A 7 -2.76 1.01 -13.00
C ASN A 7 -2.57 0.31 -14.35
N GLN A 8 -3.14 0.86 -15.41
CA GLN A 8 -3.06 0.26 -16.75
C GLN A 8 -1.61 0.23 -17.30
N LYS A 9 -0.85 1.31 -17.08
CA LYS A 9 0.57 1.35 -17.47
C LYS A 9 1.37 0.29 -16.72
N ALA A 10 1.20 0.21 -15.39
CA ALA A 10 1.89 -0.77 -14.58
C ALA A 10 1.50 -2.21 -14.95
N LEU A 11 0.22 -2.46 -15.22
CA LEU A 11 -0.24 -3.78 -15.65
C LEU A 11 0.36 -4.20 -17.00
N ASN A 12 0.41 -3.27 -17.96
CA ASN A 12 1.02 -3.53 -19.26
C ASN A 12 2.52 -3.82 -19.15
N PHE A 13 3.21 -3.05 -18.30
CA PHE A 13 4.61 -3.29 -18.00
C PHE A 13 4.82 -4.69 -17.37
N PHE A 14 4.02 -5.04 -16.37
CA PHE A 14 4.10 -6.36 -15.73
C PHE A 14 3.81 -7.50 -16.69
N LYS A 15 2.82 -7.34 -17.59
CA LYS A 15 2.53 -8.34 -18.63
C LYS A 15 3.69 -8.54 -19.59
N LYS A 16 4.44 -7.48 -19.91
CA LYS A 16 5.61 -7.53 -20.80
C LYS A 16 6.83 -8.17 -20.13
N ASN A 17 7.10 -7.83 -18.88
CA ASN A 17 8.35 -8.20 -18.20
C ASN A 17 8.19 -9.40 -17.25
N GLY A 18 7.00 -9.61 -16.69
CA GLY A 18 6.71 -10.68 -15.73
C GLY A 18 7.49 -10.58 -14.43
N PHE A 19 7.68 -11.72 -13.79
CA PHE A 19 8.57 -11.85 -12.65
C PHE A 19 10.02 -12.07 -13.11
N PRO A 20 10.99 -11.54 -12.36
CA PRO A 20 12.39 -11.71 -12.70
C PRO A 20 12.80 -13.19 -12.63
N HIS A 21 13.67 -13.57 -13.53
CA HIS A 21 14.30 -14.88 -13.54
C HIS A 21 15.40 -14.97 -12.48
N GLN A 22 15.68 -16.17 -11.96
CA GLN A 22 16.76 -16.41 -10.99
C GLN A 22 18.18 -16.02 -11.52
N LYS A 23 18.34 -15.81 -12.84
CA LYS A 23 19.56 -15.24 -13.42
C LYS A 23 19.72 -13.73 -13.14
N ASN A 24 18.68 -13.04 -12.67
CA ASN A 24 18.77 -11.66 -12.23
C ASN A 24 19.47 -11.62 -10.88
N GLU A 25 20.52 -10.81 -10.75
CA GLU A 25 21.38 -10.72 -9.57
C GLU A 25 20.59 -10.45 -8.28
N TYR A 26 19.57 -9.59 -8.34
CA TYR A 26 18.72 -9.25 -7.19
C TYR A 26 17.83 -10.42 -6.74
N TRP A 27 17.58 -11.41 -7.60
CA TRP A 27 16.64 -12.51 -7.36
C TRP A 27 17.28 -13.89 -7.39
N LYS A 28 18.60 -13.98 -7.50
CA LYS A 28 19.33 -15.27 -7.65
C LYS A 28 19.07 -16.27 -6.52
N HIS A 29 18.77 -15.74 -5.31
CA HIS A 29 18.46 -16.56 -4.13
C HIS A 29 16.97 -16.74 -3.87
N THR A 30 16.08 -16.19 -4.71
CA THR A 30 14.62 -16.20 -4.50
C THR A 30 13.92 -16.95 -5.62
N ASN A 31 13.28 -18.05 -5.28
CA ASN A 31 12.52 -18.83 -6.26
C ASN A 31 11.02 -18.42 -6.25
N LEU A 32 10.59 -17.68 -7.26
CA LEU A 32 9.22 -17.20 -7.39
C LEU A 32 8.28 -18.18 -8.14
N LYS A 33 8.74 -19.35 -8.61
CA LYS A 33 7.93 -20.28 -9.40
C LYS A 33 6.63 -20.67 -8.69
N LYS A 34 6.71 -21.02 -7.38
CA LYS A 34 5.53 -21.38 -6.59
C LYS A 34 4.56 -20.21 -6.48
N PHE A 35 5.05 -19.00 -6.25
CA PHE A 35 4.22 -17.80 -6.18
C PHE A 35 3.55 -17.49 -7.53
N GLN A 36 4.28 -17.63 -8.64
CA GLN A 36 3.77 -17.41 -10.00
C GLN A 36 2.64 -18.37 -10.37
N SER A 37 2.63 -19.60 -9.83
CA SER A 37 1.57 -20.58 -10.09
C SER A 37 0.26 -20.28 -9.34
N LEU A 38 0.29 -19.40 -8.34
CA LEU A 38 -0.88 -19.03 -7.56
C LEU A 38 -1.76 -18.03 -8.34
N LYS A 39 -3.07 -18.29 -8.32
CA LYS A 39 -4.06 -17.39 -8.92
C LYS A 39 -4.79 -16.64 -7.83
N PHE A 40 -4.41 -15.39 -7.63
CA PHE A 40 -5.08 -14.52 -6.68
C PHE A 40 -6.24 -13.76 -7.32
N SER A 41 -7.35 -13.65 -6.59
CA SER A 41 -8.41 -12.68 -6.89
C SER A 41 -8.29 -11.49 -5.94
N LYS A 42 -8.57 -10.28 -6.44
CA LYS A 42 -8.62 -9.11 -5.56
C LYS A 42 -9.74 -9.28 -4.55
N SER A 43 -9.44 -9.03 -3.26
CA SER A 43 -10.46 -9.10 -2.22
C SER A 43 -11.51 -8.01 -2.39
N ASN A 44 -12.77 -8.39 -2.24
CA ASN A 44 -13.94 -7.49 -2.28
C ASN A 44 -14.67 -7.40 -0.94
N SER A 45 -14.18 -8.11 0.09
CA SER A 45 -14.74 -8.01 1.45
C SER A 45 -14.02 -6.91 2.22
N PHE A 46 -14.79 -5.97 2.76
CA PHE A 46 -14.26 -4.83 3.51
C PHE A 46 -14.81 -4.78 4.94
N ASP A 47 -15.51 -5.83 5.35
CA ASP A 47 -16.03 -5.95 6.70
C ASP A 47 -14.93 -6.42 7.65
N TYR A 48 -14.96 -5.92 8.86
CA TYR A 48 -14.08 -6.34 9.96
C TYR A 48 -14.77 -6.11 11.30
N PRO A 49 -14.46 -6.90 12.36
CA PRO A 49 -15.05 -6.76 13.68
C PRO A 49 -14.53 -5.49 14.38
N LYS A 50 -15.11 -4.36 14.01
CA LYS A 50 -14.64 -3.03 14.42
C LYS A 50 -14.55 -2.90 15.95
N GLY A 51 -15.61 -3.27 16.67
CA GLY A 51 -15.67 -3.14 18.12
C GLY A 51 -14.56 -3.90 18.83
N ASP A 52 -14.33 -5.15 18.44
CA ASP A 52 -13.29 -5.99 19.05
C ASP A 52 -11.89 -5.42 18.78
N ILE A 53 -11.63 -4.98 17.55
CA ILE A 53 -10.33 -4.42 17.16
C ILE A 53 -10.10 -3.07 17.84
N ASP A 54 -11.09 -2.19 17.84
CA ASP A 54 -10.96 -0.86 18.42
C ASP A 54 -10.84 -0.93 19.95
N ASN A 55 -11.55 -1.84 20.62
CA ASN A 55 -11.44 -2.04 22.06
C ASN A 55 -10.11 -2.68 22.49
N PHE A 56 -9.60 -3.63 21.71
CA PHE A 56 -8.36 -4.32 22.04
C PHE A 56 -7.10 -3.47 21.77
N TYR A 57 -7.16 -2.60 20.79
CA TYR A 57 -6.04 -1.77 20.34
C TYR A 57 -6.37 -0.27 20.42
N SER A 58 -7.13 0.15 21.42
CA SER A 58 -7.46 1.56 21.59
C SER A 58 -6.21 2.35 21.99
N LEU A 59 -5.72 3.12 21.06
CA LEU A 59 -4.75 4.17 21.31
C LEU A 59 -5.49 5.50 21.10
N ASP A 60 -5.32 6.44 22.01
CA ASP A 60 -5.89 7.79 21.87
C ASP A 60 -5.08 8.63 20.88
N ILE A 61 -4.96 8.11 19.67
CA ILE A 61 -4.27 8.77 18.55
C ILE A 61 -5.11 8.67 17.27
N PRO A 62 -4.98 9.64 16.37
CA PRO A 62 -5.65 9.60 15.07
C PRO A 62 -5.38 8.29 14.33
N THR A 63 -6.44 7.55 14.02
CA THR A 63 -6.34 6.22 13.41
C THR A 63 -6.93 6.19 12.02
N ILE A 64 -6.12 5.77 11.05
CA ILE A 64 -6.56 5.45 9.69
C ILE A 64 -6.72 3.94 9.60
N THR A 65 -7.87 3.46 9.14
CA THR A 65 -8.12 2.03 8.96
C THR A 65 -8.27 1.68 7.49
N ILE A 66 -7.44 0.75 7.04
CA ILE A 66 -7.44 0.19 5.70
C ILE A 66 -7.82 -1.30 5.82
N VAL A 67 -8.88 -1.72 5.15
CA VAL A 67 -9.32 -3.13 5.12
C VAL A 67 -9.18 -3.66 3.70
N ASN A 68 -8.40 -4.72 3.53
CA ASN A 68 -8.16 -5.34 2.23
C ASN A 68 -7.77 -4.35 1.11
N GLY A 69 -6.97 -3.34 1.48
CA GLY A 69 -6.50 -2.31 0.54
C GLY A 69 -7.48 -1.16 0.28
N LYS A 70 -8.65 -1.15 0.95
CA LYS A 70 -9.62 -0.05 0.88
C LYS A 70 -9.61 0.75 2.18
N ILE A 71 -9.59 2.06 2.07
CA ILE A 71 -9.71 2.96 3.21
C ILE A 71 -11.14 2.95 3.69
N ILE A 72 -11.35 2.52 4.93
CA ILE A 72 -12.69 2.41 5.56
C ILE A 72 -12.96 3.59 6.48
N SER A 73 -11.94 4.03 7.21
CA SER A 73 -12.05 5.21 8.05
C SER A 73 -10.75 6.00 8.06
N SER A 74 -10.87 7.30 8.11
CA SER A 74 -9.78 8.22 8.37
C SER A 74 -10.28 9.38 9.21
N PRO A 75 -9.49 9.87 10.17
CA PRO A 75 -9.85 11.05 10.92
C PRO A 75 -9.86 12.28 10.00
N LYS A 76 -10.74 13.23 10.29
CA LYS A 76 -10.82 14.49 9.55
C LYS A 76 -9.78 15.49 10.06
N PHE A 77 -8.51 15.29 9.69
CA PHE A 77 -7.45 16.23 10.04
C PHE A 77 -6.89 16.91 8.78
N LYS A 78 -6.46 18.15 8.95
CA LYS A 78 -5.70 18.86 7.92
C LYS A 78 -4.37 18.09 7.71
N GLY A 79 -4.13 17.65 6.49
CA GLY A 79 -2.93 16.86 6.16
C GLY A 79 -3.17 15.38 5.88
N ILE A 80 -4.41 14.89 6.09
CA ILE A 80 -4.82 13.55 5.64
C ILE A 80 -5.74 13.69 4.45
N ASP A 81 -5.44 12.99 3.36
CA ASP A 81 -6.24 13.03 2.13
C ASP A 81 -6.18 11.69 1.39
N LEU A 82 -7.05 11.51 0.42
CA LEU A 82 -6.93 10.43 -0.54
C LEU A 82 -5.80 10.72 -1.52
N LEU A 83 -5.05 9.70 -1.87
CA LEU A 83 -3.95 9.83 -2.82
C LEU A 83 -4.45 10.29 -4.20
N SER A 84 -5.66 9.86 -4.61
CA SER A 84 -6.32 10.32 -5.83
C SER A 84 -6.45 11.84 -5.93
N ASN A 85 -6.66 12.53 -4.81
CA ASN A 85 -6.78 13.99 -4.76
C ASN A 85 -5.41 14.70 -4.87
N LYS A 86 -4.32 13.98 -4.66
CA LYS A 86 -2.94 14.49 -4.61
C LYS A 86 -2.07 14.06 -5.79
N LEU A 87 -2.63 13.41 -6.80
CA LEU A 87 -1.86 12.90 -7.94
C LEU A 87 -1.02 13.96 -8.66
N LYS A 88 -1.47 15.21 -8.71
CA LYS A 88 -0.69 16.30 -9.31
C LYS A 88 0.52 16.70 -8.46
N ILE A 89 0.38 16.69 -7.13
CA ILE A 89 1.46 16.99 -6.17
C ILE A 89 2.45 15.84 -6.14
N CYS A 90 1.93 14.63 -6.17
CA CYS A 90 2.70 13.40 -6.19
C CYS A 90 3.20 13.02 -7.59
N SER A 91 2.96 13.84 -8.64
CA SER A 91 3.28 13.47 -10.02
C SER A 91 4.77 13.17 -10.21
N ASN A 92 5.66 13.92 -9.58
CA ASN A 92 7.10 13.63 -9.64
C ASN A 92 7.44 12.33 -8.92
N ILE A 93 6.83 12.09 -7.75
CA ILE A 93 6.99 10.88 -6.97
C ILE A 93 6.33 9.69 -7.65
N PHE A 94 5.15 9.93 -8.20
CA PHE A 94 4.53 8.98 -9.09
C PHE A 94 5.38 8.77 -10.32
N ASN A 95 5.98 9.78 -10.85
CA ASN A 95 6.93 9.66 -11.89
C ASN A 95 8.18 8.96 -11.39
N ASP A 96 8.79 9.10 -10.27
CA ASP A 96 10.01 8.47 -9.79
C ASP A 96 9.81 7.12 -9.08
N SER A 97 8.74 6.89 -8.34
CA SER A 97 8.48 5.67 -7.58
C SER A 97 7.43 4.71 -8.16
N LEU A 98 6.66 5.17 -9.12
CA LEU A 98 5.69 4.35 -9.86
C LEU A 98 6.22 3.85 -11.19
N TYR A 99 7.51 4.05 -11.38
CA TYR A 99 8.15 3.80 -12.65
C TYR A 99 8.17 2.41 -13.08
N VAL A 100 7.40 2.36 -13.98
CA VAL A 100 7.25 1.32 -14.93
C VAL A 100 8.41 1.29 -15.94
N ASP A 101 9.20 2.32 -16.02
CA ASP A 101 10.25 2.43 -17.07
C ASP A 101 11.69 2.49 -16.53
N ASN A 102 11.92 2.38 -15.21
CA ASN A 102 13.24 2.40 -14.63
C ASN A 102 13.75 1.01 -14.19
N SER A 103 15.03 0.92 -13.91
CA SER A 103 15.69 -0.31 -13.49
C SER A 103 15.12 -0.87 -12.17
N GLU A 104 14.60 -0.01 -11.28
CA GLU A 104 14.00 -0.45 -10.02
C GLU A 104 12.67 -1.18 -10.24
N ALA A 105 11.82 -0.69 -11.15
CA ALA A 105 10.58 -1.37 -11.47
C ALA A 105 10.82 -2.75 -12.10
N ILE A 106 11.86 -2.88 -12.93
CA ILE A 106 12.28 -4.17 -13.50
C ILE A 106 12.73 -5.12 -12.39
N ASN A 107 13.41 -4.62 -11.38
CA ASN A 107 13.95 -5.40 -10.29
C ASN A 107 12.96 -5.64 -9.15
N ASN A 108 11.84 -4.89 -9.09
CA ASN A 108 10.83 -5.03 -8.04
C ASN A 108 9.42 -5.29 -8.61
N PRO A 109 9.10 -6.52 -9.01
CA PRO A 109 7.80 -6.87 -9.57
C PRO A 109 6.63 -6.62 -8.60
N PHE A 110 6.88 -6.68 -7.29
CA PHE A 110 5.87 -6.44 -6.28
C PHE A 110 5.48 -4.96 -6.18
N LEU A 111 6.41 -4.04 -6.45
CA LEU A 111 6.12 -2.63 -6.62
C LEU A 111 5.21 -2.39 -7.82
N VAL A 112 5.52 -3.03 -8.94
CA VAL A 112 4.72 -2.95 -10.16
C VAL A 112 3.32 -3.52 -9.93
N LEU A 113 3.21 -4.67 -9.27
CA LEU A 113 1.91 -5.27 -8.92
C LEU A 113 1.09 -4.39 -7.98
N ASN A 114 1.71 -3.78 -6.96
CA ASN A 114 1.01 -2.81 -6.12
C ASN A 114 0.44 -1.68 -6.97
N THR A 115 1.28 -1.11 -7.85
CA THR A 115 0.88 -0.02 -8.75
C THR A 115 -0.22 -0.44 -9.72
N ALA A 116 -0.25 -1.69 -10.18
CA ALA A 116 -1.25 -2.19 -11.10
C ALA A 116 -2.62 -2.42 -10.45
N TYR A 117 -2.66 -2.72 -9.13
CA TYR A 117 -3.87 -3.22 -8.49
C TYR A 117 -4.39 -2.38 -7.32
N PHE A 118 -3.67 -1.37 -6.82
CA PHE A 118 -4.21 -0.50 -5.77
C PHE A 118 -5.44 0.28 -6.28
N SER A 119 -6.43 0.49 -5.42
CA SER A 119 -7.66 1.22 -5.78
C SER A 119 -7.53 2.71 -5.52
N ASP A 120 -7.00 3.05 -4.36
CA ASP A 120 -6.64 4.37 -3.90
C ASP A 120 -5.62 4.20 -2.76
N GLY A 121 -5.17 5.28 -2.18
CA GLY A 121 -4.22 5.29 -1.08
C GLY A 121 -4.42 6.48 -0.16
N ILE A 122 -3.65 6.50 0.90
CA ILE A 122 -3.58 7.62 1.83
C ILE A 122 -2.37 8.48 1.48
N TYR A 123 -2.61 9.79 1.43
CA TYR A 123 -1.60 10.83 1.48
C TYR A 123 -1.60 11.46 2.86
N LEU A 124 -0.46 11.42 3.54
CA LEU A 124 -0.25 12.06 4.82
C LEU A 124 0.77 13.17 4.67
N LYS A 125 0.37 14.39 4.97
CA LYS A 125 1.28 15.51 5.11
C LYS A 125 1.57 15.74 6.58
N MET A 126 2.77 15.34 7.02
CA MET A 126 3.22 15.46 8.39
C MET A 126 3.86 16.84 8.61
N ASN A 127 3.28 17.61 9.51
CA ASN A 127 3.80 18.92 9.90
C ASN A 127 3.77 19.02 11.43
N GLN A 128 4.15 20.16 11.98
CA GLN A 128 4.23 20.39 13.44
C GLN A 128 2.91 20.14 14.21
N SER A 129 1.78 19.99 13.51
CA SER A 129 0.47 19.72 14.13
C SER A 129 0.14 18.24 14.28
N PHE A 130 1.02 17.33 13.85
CA PHE A 130 0.81 15.90 13.96
C PHE A 130 1.94 15.25 14.76
N ASP A 131 1.69 14.94 16.01
CA ASP A 131 2.66 14.18 16.81
C ASP A 131 2.63 12.69 16.51
N ASN A 132 1.43 12.09 16.37
CA ASN A 132 1.28 10.65 16.18
C ASN A 132 0.13 10.31 15.24
N VAL A 133 0.29 9.29 14.40
CA VAL A 133 -0.79 8.70 13.57
C VAL A 133 -0.67 7.18 13.59
N LEU A 134 -1.78 6.50 13.81
CA LEU A 134 -1.88 5.05 13.66
C LEU A 134 -2.46 4.71 12.28
N ILE A 135 -1.75 3.88 11.53
CA ILE A 135 -2.23 3.31 10.28
C ILE A 135 -2.47 1.82 10.53
N ARG A 136 -3.75 1.46 10.61
CA ARG A 136 -4.19 0.09 10.84
C ARG A 136 -4.52 -0.57 9.51
N ILE A 137 -3.84 -1.67 9.20
CA ILE A 137 -4.03 -2.45 7.99
C ILE A 137 -4.62 -3.79 8.38
N VAL A 138 -5.90 -3.97 8.06
CA VAL A 138 -6.67 -5.18 8.38
C VAL A 138 -6.77 -6.06 7.15
N SER A 139 -6.48 -7.33 7.32
CA SER A 139 -6.67 -8.36 6.31
C SER A 139 -7.76 -9.32 6.75
N ASN A 140 -8.81 -9.43 5.93
CA ASN A 140 -9.93 -10.32 6.16
C ASN A 140 -10.23 -11.11 4.89
N ASN A 141 -9.80 -12.36 4.85
CA ASN A 141 -10.20 -13.29 3.79
C ASN A 141 -11.39 -14.13 4.25
N SER A 142 -12.58 -13.79 3.79
CA SER A 142 -13.81 -14.53 4.09
C SER A 142 -14.09 -15.68 3.10
N SER A 143 -13.39 -15.72 1.97
CA SER A 143 -13.61 -16.69 0.91
C SER A 143 -12.70 -17.92 1.02
N LYS A 144 -13.06 -18.98 0.29
CA LYS A 144 -12.19 -20.16 0.09
C LYS A 144 -11.13 -19.94 -0.99
N LYS A 145 -11.19 -18.83 -1.72
CA LYS A 145 -10.25 -18.51 -2.81
C LYS A 145 -9.01 -17.85 -2.25
N LEU A 146 -7.92 -17.93 -3.00
CA LEU A 146 -6.73 -17.12 -2.73
C LEU A 146 -7.04 -15.65 -3.05
N GLU A 147 -7.03 -14.81 -2.04
CA GLU A 147 -7.30 -13.40 -2.21
C GLU A 147 -6.03 -12.56 -2.07
N SER A 148 -6.08 -11.37 -2.64
CA SER A 148 -4.99 -10.39 -2.55
C SER A 148 -5.52 -9.00 -2.23
N SER A 149 -4.71 -8.23 -1.49
CA SER A 149 -4.94 -6.80 -1.27
C SER A 149 -3.70 -5.98 -1.57
N TYR A 150 -3.97 -4.74 -1.94
CA TYR A 150 -2.93 -3.78 -2.33
C TYR A 150 -3.25 -2.45 -1.67
N SER A 151 -2.47 -2.06 -0.68
CA SER A 151 -2.59 -0.75 -0.05
C SER A 151 -1.40 0.14 -0.40
N ARG A 152 -1.65 1.44 -0.46
CA ARG A 152 -0.63 2.44 -0.75
C ARG A 152 -0.72 3.59 0.24
N ILE A 153 0.41 3.93 0.84
CA ILE A 153 0.51 4.98 1.83
C ILE A 153 1.67 5.88 1.40
N TYR A 154 1.39 7.15 1.28
CA TYR A 154 2.38 8.17 1.00
C TYR A 154 2.46 9.16 2.16
N ILE A 155 3.66 9.33 2.70
CA ILE A 155 3.91 10.26 3.80
C ILE A 155 4.88 11.34 3.32
N ASP A 156 4.47 12.58 3.42
CA ASP A 156 5.26 13.77 3.11
C ASP A 156 5.59 14.49 4.41
N VAL A 157 6.84 14.45 4.81
CA VAL A 157 7.32 15.03 6.08
C VAL A 157 7.88 16.41 5.78
N GLU A 158 7.25 17.44 6.35
CA GLU A 158 7.71 18.83 6.18
C GLU A 158 8.98 19.11 6.99
N LYS A 159 9.70 20.15 6.58
CA LYS A 159 10.86 20.67 7.31
C LYS A 159 10.50 20.98 8.77
N ASN A 160 11.43 20.70 9.68
CA ASN A 160 11.28 20.97 11.12
C ASN A 160 10.07 20.26 11.77
N SER A 161 9.55 19.19 11.16
CA SER A 161 8.50 18.39 11.78
C SER A 161 9.07 17.17 12.47
N HIS A 162 8.50 16.85 13.63
CA HIS A 162 8.78 15.63 14.38
C HIS A 162 7.49 14.86 14.52
N SER A 163 7.34 13.79 13.75
CA SER A 163 6.10 13.03 13.73
C SER A 163 6.40 11.53 13.88
N LYS A 164 5.51 10.84 14.56
CA LYS A 164 5.56 9.39 14.70
C LYS A 164 4.36 8.78 13.99
N PHE A 165 4.60 7.72 13.23
CA PHE A 165 3.52 6.92 12.69
C PHE A 165 3.73 5.45 13.08
N PHE A 166 2.61 4.81 13.37
CA PHE A 166 2.58 3.41 13.77
C PHE A 166 1.87 2.63 12.69
N LEU A 167 2.50 1.56 12.20
CA LEU A 167 1.87 0.61 11.30
C LEU A 167 1.43 -0.61 12.12
N HIS A 168 0.13 -0.89 12.10
CA HIS A 168 -0.44 -2.02 12.79
C HIS A 168 -1.11 -2.95 11.79
N HIS A 169 -0.56 -4.15 11.64
CA HIS A 169 -1.09 -5.18 10.76
C HIS A 169 -1.92 -6.19 11.56
N ILE A 170 -3.17 -6.40 11.15
CA ILE A 170 -4.12 -7.32 11.80
C ILE A 170 -4.60 -8.33 10.77
N ASP A 171 -4.48 -9.61 11.09
CA ASP A 171 -5.04 -10.71 10.30
C ASP A 171 -6.20 -11.33 11.07
N ILE A 172 -7.43 -11.24 10.53
CA ILE A 172 -8.63 -11.75 11.18
C ILE A 172 -8.75 -13.26 10.97
N ASN A 173 -8.58 -13.73 9.75
CA ASN A 173 -8.70 -15.15 9.39
C ASN A 173 -7.32 -15.75 9.09
N LYS A 174 -6.57 -16.09 10.14
CA LYS A 174 -5.18 -16.57 10.07
C LYS A 174 -5.01 -17.87 9.27
N ASP A 175 -6.03 -18.70 9.22
CA ASP A 175 -5.98 -20.03 8.56
C ASP A 175 -6.17 -19.96 7.04
N LYS A 176 -6.34 -18.76 6.47
CA LYS A 176 -6.58 -18.57 5.05
C LYS A 176 -5.37 -18.00 4.33
N ASN A 177 -5.04 -18.58 3.19
CA ASN A 177 -4.00 -18.08 2.33
C ASN A 177 -4.40 -16.72 1.74
N TYR A 178 -3.55 -15.73 1.95
CA TYR A 178 -3.79 -14.36 1.56
C TYR A 178 -2.49 -13.68 1.12
N TYR A 179 -2.55 -12.94 0.03
CA TYR A 179 -1.41 -12.15 -0.42
C TYR A 179 -1.64 -10.66 -0.10
N LYS A 180 -0.74 -10.11 0.67
CA LYS A 180 -0.74 -8.68 1.03
C LYS A 180 0.44 -7.98 0.39
N ASN A 181 0.14 -6.90 -0.31
CA ASN A 181 1.16 -6.03 -0.88
C ASN A 181 0.90 -4.59 -0.42
N ASN A 182 1.59 -4.19 0.61
CA ASN A 182 1.47 -2.86 1.19
C ASN A 182 2.70 -2.03 0.81
N LEU A 183 2.49 -0.91 0.13
CA LEU A 183 3.55 0.01 -0.24
C LEU A 183 3.48 1.26 0.60
N LEU A 184 4.58 1.55 1.27
CA LEU A 184 4.82 2.78 2.02
C LEU A 184 5.91 3.59 1.33
N SER A 185 5.61 4.82 0.98
CA SER A 185 6.58 5.79 0.45
C SER A 185 6.67 6.97 1.41
N ILE A 186 7.88 7.35 1.78
CA ILE A 186 8.14 8.47 2.69
C ILE A 186 9.04 9.46 1.96
N ASN A 187 8.58 10.70 1.88
CA ASN A 187 9.36 11.84 1.44
C ASN A 187 9.69 12.70 2.66
N ALA A 188 10.96 12.77 3.02
CA ALA A 188 11.44 13.59 4.11
C ALA A 188 12.19 14.81 3.54
N ASN A 189 11.61 15.98 3.71
CA ASN A 189 12.25 17.21 3.27
C ASN A 189 13.39 17.56 4.21
N GLN A 190 14.59 17.75 3.68
CA GLN A 190 15.77 18.13 4.47
C GLN A 190 15.64 19.53 5.03
N ASN A 191 16.19 19.73 6.21
CA ASN A 191 16.40 21.04 6.85
C ASN A 191 17.53 21.81 6.18
#